data_46e85774632dc528247a0874ae792c23
#
_entry.id   46e85774632dc528247a0874ae792c23
#
_cell.length_a   1.000
_cell.length_b   1.000
_cell.length_c   1.000
_cell.angle_alpha   90.00
_cell.angle_beta   90.00
_cell.angle_gamma   90.00
#
_symmetry.space_group_name_H-M   'P 1'
#
loop_
_entity.id
_entity.type
_entity.pdbx_description
1 polymer ?
#
loop_
_entity_poly.entity_id
_entity_poly.type
_entity_poly.pdbx_seq_one_letter_code
_entity_poly.pdbx_strand_id
1 'polypeptide(L)'
;MLSTIHTIAINGLDASRVLIEINVTPFSQPRDALYVMVGLPDSAVKESKTRVRSAMENSGYNARGAADVAVNFAPADVKKEGSGYDLPLAVGLLHAFGQAKFPPDVLNRYMFLGELGLDGDLRPVRGVLPAAILARKLGYEALIV
;
A
#
# COMPACT_ATOMS: atom_id res chain seq x y z
N MET A 1 14.83 -2.60 -2.12
CA MET A 1 14.17 -3.49 -3.09
C MET A 1 12.90 -2.83 -3.58
N LEU A 2 12.54 -3.01 -4.82
CA LEU A 2 11.29 -2.51 -5.40
C LEU A 2 10.16 -3.52 -5.22
N SER A 3 8.99 -3.04 -4.77
CA SER A 3 7.76 -3.82 -4.66
C SER A 3 6.64 -3.10 -5.40
N THR A 4 5.78 -3.83 -6.09
CA THR A 4 4.59 -3.29 -6.75
C THR A 4 3.35 -3.99 -6.22
N ILE A 5 2.39 -3.22 -5.75
CA ILE A 5 1.12 -3.71 -5.21
C ILE A 5 -0.03 -3.13 -6.01
N HIS A 6 -1.00 -3.95 -6.28
CA HIS A 6 -2.19 -3.57 -7.03
C HIS A 6 -3.33 -3.19 -6.06
N THR A 7 -3.89 -2.02 -6.25
CA THR A 7 -5.04 -1.51 -5.51
C THR A 7 -5.97 -0.73 -6.44
N ILE A 8 -6.85 0.05 -5.88
CA ILE A 8 -7.93 0.73 -6.60
C ILE A 8 -8.12 2.15 -6.08
N ALA A 9 -8.41 3.07 -6.97
CA ALA A 9 -8.97 4.37 -6.65
C ALA A 9 -10.48 4.36 -6.95
N ILE A 10 -11.25 4.92 -6.03
CA ILE A 10 -12.71 5.07 -6.18
C ILE A 10 -13.02 6.55 -6.27
N ASN A 11 -13.59 6.96 -7.38
CA ASN A 11 -14.02 8.32 -7.66
C ASN A 11 -15.53 8.30 -7.94
N GLY A 12 -16.34 8.59 -6.91
CA GLY A 12 -17.79 8.46 -7.00
C GLY A 12 -18.21 7.00 -7.20
N LEU A 13 -18.84 6.69 -8.35
CA LEU A 13 -19.25 5.34 -8.74
C LEU A 13 -18.19 4.61 -9.58
N ASP A 14 -17.16 5.32 -10.02
CA ASP A 14 -16.12 4.79 -10.88
C ASP A 14 -14.96 4.22 -10.04
N ALA A 15 -14.40 3.14 -10.53
CA ALA A 15 -13.24 2.50 -9.95
C ALA A 15 -12.15 2.33 -11.01
N SER A 16 -10.91 2.63 -10.65
CA SER A 16 -9.76 2.48 -11.53
C SER A 16 -8.60 1.82 -10.80
N ARG A 17 -7.82 1.02 -11.54
CA ARG A 17 -6.63 0.37 -10.98
C ARG A 17 -5.57 1.40 -10.62
N VAL A 18 -4.98 1.21 -9.45
CA VAL A 18 -3.78 1.94 -9.00
C VAL A 18 -2.67 0.94 -8.72
N LEU A 19 -1.47 1.25 -9.16
CA LEU A 19 -0.26 0.55 -8.79
C LEU A 19 0.47 1.36 -7.72
N ILE A 20 0.83 0.72 -6.63
CA ILE A 20 1.69 1.30 -5.61
C ILE A 20 3.08 0.69 -5.77
N GLU A 21 4.00 1.51 -6.22
CA GLU A 21 5.41 1.13 -6.36
C GLU A 21 6.17 1.64 -5.13
N ILE A 22 6.83 0.73 -4.42
CA ILE A 22 7.56 1.03 -3.19
C ILE A 22 9.01 0.65 -3.39
N ASN A 23 9.89 1.63 -3.33
CA ASN A 23 11.33 1.40 -3.36
C ASN A 23 11.95 1.67 -2.00
N VAL A 24 12.66 0.70 -1.47
CA VAL A 24 13.40 0.79 -0.20
C VAL A 24 14.89 0.77 -0.52
N THR A 25 15.58 1.85 -0.14
CA THR A 25 17.02 2.01 -0.36
C THR A 25 17.73 2.10 0.99
N PRO A 26 18.40 1.02 1.44
CA PRO A 26 19.17 1.04 2.67
C PRO A 26 20.31 2.06 2.64
N PHE A 27 20.62 2.64 3.80
CA PHE A 27 21.80 3.46 3.99
C PHE A 27 22.60 3.00 5.21
N SER A 28 23.93 3.20 5.16
CA SER A 28 24.85 2.71 6.20
C SER A 28 25.30 3.79 7.17
N GLN A 29 25.14 5.07 6.82
CA GLN A 29 25.55 6.17 7.69
C GLN A 29 24.38 6.70 8.50
N PRO A 30 24.57 7.07 9.79
CA PRO A 30 23.51 7.63 10.61
C PRO A 30 22.98 8.94 10.00
N ARG A 31 21.71 8.95 9.64
CA ARG A 31 20.95 10.12 9.19
C ARG A 31 19.45 9.84 9.31
N ASP A 32 18.65 10.87 9.18
CA ASP A 32 17.20 10.71 9.13
C ASP A 32 16.79 10.02 7.83
N ALA A 33 15.89 9.06 7.96
CA ALA A 33 15.31 8.36 6.82
C ALA A 33 14.30 9.25 6.08
N LEU A 34 14.41 9.30 4.78
CA LEU A 34 13.42 9.96 3.93
C LEU A 34 12.24 9.03 3.65
N TYR A 35 11.03 9.59 3.72
CA TYR A 35 9.82 8.90 3.32
C TYR A 35 9.00 9.83 2.43
N VAL A 36 8.96 9.53 1.15
CA VAL A 36 8.35 10.37 0.12
C VAL A 36 7.20 9.63 -0.56
N MET A 37 6.07 10.31 -0.73
CA MET A 37 4.93 9.83 -1.49
C MET A 37 4.66 10.76 -2.67
N VAL A 38 4.50 10.22 -3.87
CA VAL A 38 4.17 10.93 -5.09
C VAL A 38 3.00 10.26 -5.81
N GLY A 39 2.39 10.95 -6.78
CA GLY A 39 1.24 10.43 -7.55
C GLY A 39 -0.10 10.90 -7.02
N LEU A 40 -0.20 12.16 -6.59
CA LEU A 40 -1.42 12.83 -6.09
C LEU A 40 -2.09 12.13 -4.89
N PRO A 41 -1.36 11.73 -3.85
CA PRO A 41 -2.00 11.27 -2.61
C PRO A 41 -2.60 12.47 -1.87
N ASP A 42 -3.83 12.32 -1.36
CA ASP A 42 -4.42 13.33 -0.48
C ASP A 42 -3.82 13.27 0.95
N SER A 43 -4.30 14.12 1.85
CA SER A 43 -3.85 14.14 3.24
C SER A 43 -4.14 12.82 3.97
N ALA A 44 -5.28 12.20 3.72
CA ALA A 44 -5.65 10.92 4.34
C ALA A 44 -4.72 9.78 3.88
N VAL A 45 -4.33 9.77 2.60
CA VAL A 45 -3.33 8.81 2.08
C VAL A 45 -1.96 9.08 2.70
N LYS A 46 -1.56 10.33 2.86
CA LYS A 46 -0.27 10.67 3.51
C LYS A 46 -0.21 10.27 4.98
N GLU A 47 -1.34 10.32 5.69
CA GLU A 47 -1.46 9.85 7.08
C GLU A 47 -1.27 8.33 7.21
N SER A 48 -1.47 7.56 6.15
CA SER A 48 -1.22 6.12 6.10
C SER A 48 0.17 5.74 6.62
N LYS A 49 1.16 6.59 6.39
CA LYS A 49 2.53 6.37 6.90
C LYS A 49 2.55 6.04 8.40
N THR A 50 1.80 6.80 9.20
CA THR A 50 1.75 6.62 10.65
C THR A 50 0.98 5.37 11.03
N ARG A 51 -0.19 5.12 10.44
CA ARG A 51 -0.99 3.93 10.73
C ARG A 51 -0.28 2.64 10.34
N VAL A 52 0.27 2.61 9.14
CA VAL A 52 0.99 1.43 8.61
C VAL A 52 2.22 1.13 9.46
N ARG A 53 3.00 2.16 9.82
CA ARG A 53 4.17 1.97 10.69
C ARG A 53 3.79 1.35 12.04
N SER A 54 2.80 1.92 12.72
CA SER A 54 2.34 1.41 14.01
C SER A 54 1.78 -0.01 13.89
N ALA A 55 0.97 -0.26 12.85
CA ALA A 55 0.41 -1.58 12.58
C ALA A 55 1.51 -2.63 12.37
N MET A 56 2.53 -2.32 11.58
CA MET A 56 3.67 -3.21 11.35
C MET A 56 4.42 -3.50 12.66
N GLU A 57 4.74 -2.47 13.44
CA GLU A 57 5.46 -2.61 14.71
C GLU A 57 4.65 -3.46 15.72
N ASN A 58 3.36 -3.20 15.86
CA ASN A 58 2.47 -3.95 16.77
C ASN A 58 2.18 -5.38 16.28
N SER A 59 2.38 -5.66 15.01
CA SER A 59 2.31 -7.01 14.43
C SER A 59 3.66 -7.77 14.47
N GLY A 60 4.68 -7.20 15.12
CA GLY A 60 5.98 -7.84 15.29
C GLY A 60 6.97 -7.65 14.14
N TYR A 61 6.67 -6.76 13.20
CA TYR A 61 7.58 -6.41 12.10
C TYR A 61 8.40 -5.17 12.41
N ASN A 62 9.58 -5.06 11.79
CA ASN A 62 10.43 -3.89 11.96
C ASN A 62 10.10 -2.82 10.91
N ALA A 63 9.43 -1.75 11.32
CA ALA A 63 9.12 -0.61 10.46
C ALA A 63 10.20 0.50 10.49
N ARG A 64 11.29 0.30 11.23
CA ARG A 64 12.35 1.32 11.49
C ARG A 64 13.69 0.92 10.87
N GLY A 65 13.68 0.41 9.66
CA GLY A 65 14.94 0.14 8.95
C GLY A 65 15.72 1.44 8.65
N ALA A 66 17.06 1.37 8.66
CA ALA A 66 17.92 2.44 8.15
C ALA A 66 17.83 2.46 6.61
N ALA A 67 16.73 2.98 6.11
CA ALA A 67 16.43 3.00 4.69
C ALA A 67 15.53 4.19 4.32
N ASP A 68 15.75 4.73 3.14
CA ASP A 68 14.82 5.63 2.50
C ASP A 68 13.69 4.86 1.85
N VAL A 69 12.49 5.42 1.90
CA VAL A 69 11.29 4.86 1.29
C VAL A 69 10.72 5.86 0.30
N ALA A 70 10.60 5.45 -0.94
CA ALA A 70 9.87 6.18 -1.97
C ALA A 70 8.64 5.38 -2.38
N VAL A 71 7.48 6.03 -2.33
CA VAL A 71 6.19 5.46 -2.73
C VAL A 71 5.64 6.26 -3.90
N ASN A 72 5.36 5.59 -5.00
CA ASN A 72 4.69 6.15 -6.16
C ASN A 72 3.32 5.51 -6.36
N PHE A 73 2.28 6.33 -6.46
CA PHE A 73 0.92 5.90 -6.80
C PHE A 73 0.65 6.17 -8.28
N ALA A 74 0.66 5.14 -9.10
CA ALA A 74 0.43 5.25 -10.54
C ALA A 74 -1.01 4.86 -10.92
N PRO A 75 -1.65 5.57 -11.86
CA PRO A 75 -1.12 6.69 -12.64
C PRO A 75 -1.09 8.01 -11.84
N ALA A 76 -0.14 8.88 -12.19
CA ALA A 76 0.09 10.12 -11.45
C ALA A 76 -1.00 11.20 -11.61
N ASP A 77 -1.86 11.08 -12.62
CA ASP A 77 -2.95 12.02 -12.94
C ASP A 77 -4.28 11.66 -12.24
N VAL A 78 -4.35 10.52 -11.57
CA VAL A 78 -5.52 10.09 -10.79
C VAL A 78 -5.29 10.43 -9.32
N LYS A 79 -6.24 11.14 -8.72
CA LYS A 79 -6.27 11.39 -7.28
C LYS A 79 -6.46 10.11 -6.49
N LYS A 80 -5.70 9.95 -5.41
CA LYS A 80 -5.83 8.87 -4.44
C LYS A 80 -6.34 9.46 -3.14
N GLU A 81 -7.49 9.00 -2.68
CA GLU A 81 -8.23 9.56 -1.55
C GLU A 81 -8.61 8.46 -0.54
N GLY A 82 -8.62 8.82 0.73
CA GLY A 82 -9.10 7.97 1.81
C GLY A 82 -8.05 7.03 2.40
N SER A 83 -8.51 6.19 3.32
CA SER A 83 -7.66 5.33 4.16
C SER A 83 -7.44 3.91 3.62
N GLY A 84 -8.10 3.55 2.52
CA GLY A 84 -8.06 2.20 1.95
C GLY A 84 -6.70 1.75 1.40
N TYR A 85 -5.72 2.64 1.38
CA TYR A 85 -4.37 2.35 0.91
C TYR A 85 -3.44 1.80 2.02
N ASP A 86 -3.89 1.73 3.27
CA ASP A 86 -3.05 1.26 4.37
C ASP A 86 -2.60 -0.19 4.18
N LEU A 87 -3.54 -1.10 3.89
CA LEU A 87 -3.22 -2.51 3.66
C LEU A 87 -2.25 -2.72 2.49
N PRO A 88 -2.51 -2.19 1.28
CA PRO A 88 -1.57 -2.35 0.18
C PRO A 88 -0.19 -1.73 0.46
N LEU A 89 -0.13 -0.61 1.17
CA LEU A 89 1.15 -0.03 1.60
C LEU A 89 1.90 -0.93 2.58
N ALA A 90 1.21 -1.50 3.58
CA ALA A 90 1.82 -2.42 4.54
C ALA A 90 2.38 -3.67 3.85
N VAL A 91 1.59 -4.31 2.99
CA VAL A 91 2.02 -5.49 2.22
C VAL A 91 3.25 -5.17 1.37
N GLY A 92 3.22 -4.04 0.66
CA GLY A 92 4.32 -3.60 -0.19
C GLY A 92 5.59 -3.27 0.58
N LEU A 93 5.47 -2.63 1.74
CA LEU A 93 6.60 -2.35 2.62
C LEU A 93 7.20 -3.63 3.21
N LEU A 94 6.38 -4.55 3.70
CA LEU A 94 6.85 -5.85 4.21
C LEU A 94 7.64 -6.62 3.14
N HIS A 95 7.16 -6.60 1.91
CA HIS A 95 7.86 -7.20 0.77
C HIS A 95 9.16 -6.46 0.44
N ALA A 96 9.11 -5.12 0.31
CA ALA A 96 10.26 -4.31 -0.05
C ALA A 96 11.38 -4.32 1.01
N PHE A 97 11.02 -4.45 2.30
CA PHE A 97 11.98 -4.65 3.40
C PHE A 97 12.47 -6.11 3.54
N GLY A 98 11.92 -7.04 2.74
CA GLY A 98 12.27 -8.46 2.81
C GLY A 98 11.77 -9.17 4.08
N GLN A 99 10.81 -8.59 4.79
CA GLN A 99 10.25 -9.15 6.02
C GLN A 99 9.10 -10.14 5.77
N ALA A 100 8.46 -10.05 4.61
CA ALA A 100 7.49 -11.04 4.14
C ALA A 100 7.92 -11.56 2.77
N LYS A 101 7.94 -12.88 2.63
CA LYS A 101 8.22 -13.55 1.35
C LYS A 101 6.90 -14.00 0.74
N PHE A 102 6.68 -13.61 -0.50
CA PHE A 102 5.53 -14.04 -1.28
C PHE A 102 6.00 -14.98 -2.40
N PRO A 103 5.20 -15.98 -2.76
CA PRO A 103 5.47 -16.76 -3.97
C PRO A 103 5.57 -15.83 -5.19
N PRO A 104 6.36 -16.18 -6.22
CA PRO A 104 6.44 -15.40 -7.45
C PRO A 104 5.04 -15.08 -7.99
N ASP A 105 4.86 -13.86 -8.48
CA ASP A 105 3.64 -13.35 -9.12
C ASP A 105 2.39 -13.23 -8.23
N VAL A 106 2.42 -13.66 -6.96
CA VAL A 106 1.26 -13.54 -6.06
C VAL A 106 0.78 -12.10 -5.94
N LEU A 107 1.70 -11.16 -5.74
CA LEU A 107 1.34 -9.75 -5.58
C LEU A 107 0.70 -9.14 -6.84
N ASN A 108 0.99 -9.71 -8.02
CA ASN A 108 0.41 -9.27 -9.29
C ASN A 108 -0.98 -9.88 -9.57
N ARG A 109 -1.32 -10.98 -8.88
CA ARG A 109 -2.60 -11.68 -9.07
C ARG A 109 -3.70 -11.22 -8.13
N TYR A 110 -3.34 -10.50 -7.07
CA TYR A 110 -4.29 -10.01 -6.07
C TYR A 110 -4.36 -8.50 -6.03
N MET A 111 -5.54 -7.98 -5.76
CA MET A 111 -5.75 -6.58 -5.37
C MET A 111 -5.89 -6.48 -3.86
N PHE A 112 -5.46 -5.37 -3.30
CA PHE A 112 -5.53 -5.10 -1.87
C PHE A 112 -6.24 -3.78 -1.63
N LEU A 113 -7.13 -3.73 -0.65
CA LEU A 113 -7.85 -2.54 -0.23
C LEU A 113 -8.22 -2.67 1.24
N GLY A 114 -7.78 -1.74 2.09
CA GLY A 114 -8.14 -1.80 3.50
C GLY A 114 -7.47 -0.73 4.33
N GLU A 115 -8.16 -0.32 5.39
CA GLU A 115 -7.62 0.54 6.44
C GLU A 115 -7.04 -0.32 7.55
N LEU A 116 -5.93 0.11 8.17
CA LEU A 116 -5.34 -0.54 9.33
C LEU A 116 -5.54 0.28 10.59
N GLY A 117 -5.92 -0.39 11.67
CA GLY A 117 -5.78 0.14 13.01
C GLY A 117 -4.30 0.19 13.42
N LEU A 118 -3.97 0.95 14.44
CA LEU A 118 -2.60 1.02 14.98
C LEU A 118 -2.14 -0.31 15.56
N ASP A 119 -3.08 -1.17 15.96
CA ASP A 119 -2.90 -2.54 16.43
C ASP A 119 -2.61 -3.56 15.31
N GLY A 120 -2.78 -3.16 14.05
CA GLY A 120 -2.64 -4.00 12.86
C GLY A 120 -3.92 -4.68 12.41
N ASP A 121 -5.03 -4.47 13.11
CA ASP A 121 -6.32 -5.01 12.69
C ASP A 121 -6.82 -4.33 11.41
N LEU A 122 -7.37 -5.14 10.53
CA LEU A 122 -7.97 -4.67 9.28
C LEU A 122 -9.36 -4.09 9.56
N ARG A 123 -9.59 -2.88 9.10
CA ARG A 123 -10.85 -2.15 9.28
C ARG A 123 -11.63 -2.05 7.99
N PRO A 124 -12.97 -2.05 8.06
CA PRO A 124 -13.81 -1.89 6.88
C PRO A 124 -13.56 -0.57 6.15
N VAL A 125 -13.61 -0.61 4.84
CA VAL A 125 -13.51 0.56 3.97
C VAL A 125 -14.71 0.66 3.03
N ARG A 126 -14.94 1.86 2.52
CA ARG A 126 -15.95 2.08 1.49
C ARG A 126 -15.43 1.63 0.13
N GLY A 127 -16.35 1.27 -0.77
CA GLY A 127 -16.01 0.98 -2.15
C GLY A 127 -15.57 -0.45 -2.42
N VAL A 128 -15.79 -1.39 -1.49
CA VAL A 128 -15.44 -2.81 -1.68
C VAL A 128 -16.18 -3.43 -2.87
N LEU A 129 -17.47 -3.12 -3.06
CA LEU A 129 -18.24 -3.67 -4.18
C LEU A 129 -17.71 -3.21 -5.54
N PRO A 130 -17.57 -1.92 -5.84
CA PRO A 130 -16.96 -1.49 -7.11
C PRO A 130 -15.52 -1.99 -7.27
N ALA A 131 -14.76 -2.12 -6.18
CA ALA A 131 -13.43 -2.73 -6.20
C ALA A 131 -13.47 -4.19 -6.64
N ALA A 132 -14.37 -4.98 -6.07
CA ALA A 132 -14.54 -6.40 -6.43
C ALA A 132 -14.98 -6.58 -7.89
N ILE A 133 -15.89 -5.75 -8.37
CA ILE A 133 -16.33 -5.75 -9.77
C ILE A 133 -15.14 -5.47 -10.70
N LEU A 134 -14.35 -4.44 -10.38
CA LEU A 134 -13.18 -4.09 -11.18
C LEU A 134 -12.12 -5.21 -11.13
N ALA A 135 -11.81 -5.74 -9.96
CA ALA A 135 -10.85 -6.84 -9.82
C ALA A 135 -11.24 -8.04 -10.69
N ARG A 136 -12.52 -8.44 -10.66
CA ARG A 136 -13.05 -9.50 -11.53
C ARG A 136 -12.91 -9.15 -13.01
N LYS A 137 -13.29 -7.95 -13.41
CA LYS A 137 -13.20 -7.48 -14.81
C LYS A 137 -11.77 -7.50 -15.34
N LEU A 138 -10.79 -7.16 -14.49
CA LEU A 138 -9.38 -7.13 -14.85
C LEU A 138 -8.67 -8.49 -14.71
N GLY A 139 -9.37 -9.54 -14.26
CA GLY A 139 -8.86 -10.89 -14.18
C GLY A 139 -8.00 -11.19 -12.95
N TYR A 140 -8.14 -10.40 -11.87
CA TYR A 140 -7.49 -10.72 -10.61
C TYR A 140 -8.12 -11.96 -9.96
N GLU A 141 -7.31 -12.77 -9.29
CA GLU A 141 -7.77 -13.98 -8.61
C GLU A 141 -8.57 -13.66 -7.34
N ALA A 142 -8.19 -12.60 -6.64
CA ALA A 142 -8.88 -12.14 -5.44
C ALA A 142 -8.69 -10.65 -5.19
N LEU A 143 -9.64 -10.09 -4.44
CA LEU A 143 -9.51 -8.82 -3.73
C LEU A 143 -9.40 -9.14 -2.24
N ILE A 144 -8.32 -8.68 -1.63
CA ILE A 144 -8.06 -8.80 -0.19
C ILE A 144 -8.52 -7.52 0.48
N VAL A 145 -9.47 -7.64 1.39
CA VAL A 145 -10.10 -6.52 2.11
C VAL A 145 -10.24 -6.81 3.58
#